data_788d949f5ccf615a87149447cab92822
#
_entry.id   788d949f5ccf615a87149447cab92822
#
_cell.length_a   1.000
_cell.length_b   1.000
_cell.length_c   1.000
_cell.angle_alpha   90.00
_cell.angle_beta   90.00
_cell.angle_gamma   90.00
#
_symmetry.space_group_name_H-M   'P 1'
#
loop_
_entity.id
_entity.type
_entity.pdbx_description
1 polymer ?
#
loop_
_entity_poly.entity_id
_entity_poly.type
_entity_poly.pdbx_seq_one_letter_code
_entity_poly.pdbx_strand_id
1 'polypeptide(L)'
;MNNIQRKGIGKMKIYKKVMACILTLMMFFAQMPVNVFAANQKNNIPLDIVLVLDVSGSMVDPITLTDSTKRITILKDSINQFIEGFAENNSKINQANKQSRISIIKFSGDKSDKVGNETYKNSQFTYNYTQVMSNFFTVTNENKAKLEDVVNSISPAGATRSDYAMELALKQIEQSKNDESRKYAKRIVFL
;
A
#
# COMPACT_ATOMS: atom_id res chain seq x y z
N MET A 1 11.67 46.68 10.36
CA MET A 1 10.42 45.91 10.10
C MET A 1 10.46 44.99 8.86
N ASN A 2 11.55 44.32 8.49
CA ASN A 2 11.64 43.62 7.18
C ASN A 2 12.13 42.16 7.22
N ASN A 3 12.28 41.51 8.39
CA ASN A 3 12.81 40.15 8.45
C ASN A 3 11.75 39.05 8.69
N ILE A 4 10.53 39.42 9.07
CA ILE A 4 9.45 38.41 9.34
C ILE A 4 8.71 38.06 8.05
N GLN A 5 8.59 39.00 7.11
CA GLN A 5 7.91 38.77 5.83
C GLN A 5 8.68 37.80 4.91
N ARG A 6 10.02 37.78 4.95
CA ARG A 6 10.81 36.89 4.05
C ARG A 6 10.78 35.41 4.46
N LYS A 7 10.58 35.08 5.74
CA LYS A 7 10.47 33.67 6.20
C LYS A 7 9.15 33.02 5.82
N GLY A 8 8.06 33.77 5.69
CA GLY A 8 6.74 33.26 5.28
C GLY A 8 6.67 32.87 3.81
N ILE A 9 7.31 33.69 2.95
CA ILE A 9 7.28 33.48 1.49
C ILE A 9 8.08 32.23 1.06
N GLY A 10 9.19 31.93 1.76
CA GLY A 10 10.00 30.72 1.51
C GLY A 10 9.25 29.42 1.85
N LYS A 11 8.58 29.39 3.00
CA LYS A 11 7.76 28.24 3.42
C LYS A 11 6.59 28.00 2.48
N MET A 12 5.89 29.05 2.07
CA MET A 12 4.74 28.95 1.14
C MET A 12 5.15 28.43 -0.25
N LYS A 13 6.35 28.75 -0.74
CA LYS A 13 6.89 28.22 -2.01
C LYS A 13 7.25 26.73 -1.93
N ILE A 14 7.73 26.26 -0.77
CA ILE A 14 8.04 24.85 -0.53
C ILE A 14 6.74 24.03 -0.43
N TYR A 15 5.74 24.51 0.31
CA TYR A 15 4.43 23.87 0.38
C TYR A 15 3.75 23.74 -0.98
N LYS A 16 3.81 24.77 -1.83
CA LYS A 16 3.27 24.69 -3.20
C LYS A 16 3.99 23.67 -4.07
N LYS A 17 5.30 23.49 -3.91
CA LYS A 17 6.07 22.46 -4.65
C LYS A 17 5.77 21.05 -4.16
N VAL A 18 5.67 20.84 -2.85
CA VAL A 18 5.31 19.55 -2.25
C VAL A 18 3.86 19.18 -2.60
N MET A 19 2.94 20.13 -2.56
CA MET A 19 1.55 19.92 -2.97
C MET A 19 1.42 19.62 -4.47
N ALA A 20 2.23 20.25 -5.31
CA ALA A 20 2.28 19.93 -6.74
C ALA A 20 2.81 18.50 -6.99
N CYS A 21 3.81 18.04 -6.23
CA CYS A 21 4.31 16.67 -6.34
C CYS A 21 3.29 15.63 -5.85
N ILE A 22 2.54 15.93 -4.79
CA ILE A 22 1.47 15.04 -4.29
C ILE A 22 0.30 15.00 -5.28
N LEU A 23 -0.09 16.15 -5.86
CA LEU A 23 -1.13 16.22 -6.89
C LEU A 23 -0.72 15.50 -8.18
N THR A 24 0.54 15.61 -8.60
CA THR A 24 1.05 14.86 -9.77
C THR A 24 1.11 13.37 -9.50
N LEU A 25 1.46 12.95 -8.28
CA LEU A 25 1.42 11.54 -7.89
C LEU A 25 -0.03 11.01 -7.87
N MET A 26 -0.99 11.78 -7.33
CA MET A 26 -2.42 11.42 -7.39
C MET A 26 -2.99 11.42 -8.81
N MET A 27 -2.58 12.35 -9.69
CA MET A 27 -2.97 12.33 -11.11
C MET A 27 -2.36 11.14 -11.86
N PHE A 28 -1.20 10.64 -11.45
CA PHE A 28 -0.61 9.42 -12.01
C PHE A 28 -1.45 8.18 -11.67
N PHE A 29 -2.01 8.10 -10.46
CA PHE A 29 -2.93 7.01 -10.08
C PHE A 29 -4.30 7.12 -10.76
N ALA A 30 -4.82 8.33 -10.95
CA ALA A 30 -6.10 8.56 -11.64
C ALA A 30 -6.01 8.33 -13.16
N GLN A 31 -4.81 8.33 -13.73
CA GLN A 31 -4.56 8.07 -15.16
C GLN A 31 -3.93 6.70 -15.42
N MET A 32 -3.75 5.85 -14.40
CA MET A 32 -3.47 4.45 -14.69
C MET A 32 -4.71 3.91 -15.42
N PRO A 33 -4.63 3.74 -16.73
CA PRO A 33 -5.80 3.30 -17.46
C PRO A 33 -6.20 1.95 -16.84
N VAL A 34 -7.46 1.80 -16.51
CA VAL A 34 -8.12 0.52 -16.20
C VAL A 34 -7.69 -0.56 -17.22
N ASN A 35 -7.23 -0.14 -18.37
CA ASN A 35 -6.61 -0.91 -19.44
C ASN A 35 -5.31 -1.66 -19.09
N VAL A 36 -4.56 -1.30 -18.04
CA VAL A 36 -3.42 -2.13 -17.60
C VAL A 36 -3.91 -3.49 -17.11
N PHE A 37 -5.09 -3.53 -16.49
CA PHE A 37 -5.75 -4.78 -16.12
C PHE A 37 -6.47 -5.43 -17.32
N ALA A 38 -7.05 -4.64 -18.24
CA ALA A 38 -7.72 -5.14 -19.43
C ALA A 38 -6.78 -5.71 -20.49
N ALA A 39 -5.57 -5.14 -20.64
CA ALA A 39 -4.57 -5.64 -21.59
C ALA A 39 -4.04 -7.04 -21.21
N ASN A 40 -4.07 -7.43 -19.93
CA ASN A 40 -3.68 -8.77 -19.48
C ASN A 40 -4.76 -9.84 -19.72
N GLN A 41 -6.01 -9.46 -19.99
CA GLN A 41 -7.07 -10.44 -20.26
C GLN A 41 -6.80 -11.28 -21.54
N LYS A 42 -6.10 -10.71 -22.53
CA LYS A 42 -5.85 -11.41 -23.80
C LYS A 42 -4.88 -12.59 -23.65
N ASN A 43 -4.04 -12.61 -22.60
CA ASN A 43 -3.06 -13.68 -22.33
C ASN A 43 -3.22 -14.34 -20.95
N ASN A 44 -4.19 -13.95 -20.13
CA ASN A 44 -4.42 -14.48 -18.77
C ASN A 44 -3.14 -14.66 -17.95
N ILE A 45 -2.25 -13.66 -17.98
CA ILE A 45 -1.03 -13.65 -17.15
C ILE A 45 -1.43 -13.23 -15.75
N PRO A 46 -1.31 -14.10 -14.74
CA PRO A 46 -1.69 -13.76 -13.38
C PRO A 46 -0.71 -12.75 -12.78
N LEU A 47 -1.21 -11.93 -11.86
CA LEU A 47 -0.41 -11.00 -11.08
C LEU A 47 -0.32 -11.46 -9.62
N ASP A 48 0.87 -11.42 -9.05
CA ASP A 48 1.09 -11.51 -7.62
C ASP A 48 1.54 -10.14 -7.12
N ILE A 49 0.69 -9.46 -6.37
CA ILE A 49 0.89 -8.08 -5.93
C ILE A 49 1.11 -8.05 -4.44
N VAL A 50 2.17 -7.36 -4.03
CA VAL A 50 2.44 -7.04 -2.61
C VAL A 50 2.15 -5.57 -2.41
N LEU A 51 1.16 -5.25 -1.58
CA LEU A 51 0.85 -3.90 -1.14
C LEU A 51 1.59 -3.63 0.17
N VAL A 52 2.43 -2.61 0.20
CA VAL A 52 3.22 -2.19 1.36
C VAL A 52 2.66 -0.86 1.84
N LEU A 53 1.92 -0.88 2.95
CA LEU A 53 1.09 0.21 3.40
C LEU A 53 1.75 0.98 4.55
N ASP A 54 1.97 2.28 4.35
CA ASP A 54 2.39 3.18 5.41
C ASP A 54 1.24 3.37 6.42
N VAL A 55 1.51 2.98 7.67
CA VAL A 55 0.59 3.17 8.80
C VAL A 55 1.26 3.96 9.92
N SER A 56 2.24 4.81 9.59
CA SER A 56 2.89 5.71 10.53
C SER A 56 1.91 6.71 11.14
N GLY A 57 2.33 7.35 12.25
CA GLY A 57 1.49 8.28 13.00
C GLY A 57 0.98 9.45 12.17
N SER A 58 1.75 9.93 11.17
CA SER A 58 1.33 11.01 10.27
C SER A 58 0.14 10.65 9.36
N MET A 59 -0.24 9.38 9.31
CA MET A 59 -1.43 8.94 8.56
C MET A 59 -2.75 9.33 9.24
N VAL A 60 -2.73 9.80 10.50
CA VAL A 60 -3.92 10.41 11.15
C VAL A 60 -4.14 11.86 10.75
N ASP A 61 -3.12 12.50 10.14
CA ASP A 61 -3.22 13.90 9.75
C ASP A 61 -4.18 14.07 8.57
N PRO A 62 -4.84 15.21 8.48
CA PRO A 62 -5.67 15.55 7.34
C PRO A 62 -4.81 15.72 6.08
N ILE A 63 -5.44 15.57 4.91
CA ILE A 63 -4.77 15.74 3.62
C ILE A 63 -4.34 17.17 3.41
N THR A 64 -5.21 18.11 3.77
CA THR A 64 -4.97 19.55 3.65
C THR A 64 -5.52 20.28 4.88
N LEU A 65 -5.21 21.57 5.01
CA LEU A 65 -5.75 22.42 6.07
C LEU A 65 -7.28 22.66 5.93
N THR A 66 -7.82 22.44 4.76
CA THR A 66 -9.24 22.69 4.44
C THR A 66 -10.06 21.41 4.32
N ASP A 67 -9.39 20.25 4.19
CA ASP A 67 -10.03 18.94 4.13
C ASP A 67 -9.61 18.11 5.33
N SER A 68 -10.54 17.89 6.25
CA SER A 68 -10.32 17.14 7.49
C SER A 68 -10.22 15.62 7.28
N THR A 69 -10.38 15.12 6.06
CA THR A 69 -10.26 13.69 5.74
C THR A 69 -8.85 13.21 6.03
N LYS A 70 -8.73 12.17 6.84
CA LYS A 70 -7.43 11.60 7.24
C LYS A 70 -6.81 10.84 6.09
N ARG A 71 -5.49 10.88 5.97
CA ARG A 71 -4.72 10.13 4.95
C ARG A 71 -4.99 8.63 5.03
N ILE A 72 -5.09 8.06 6.23
CA ILE A 72 -5.41 6.64 6.42
C ILE A 72 -6.79 6.27 5.87
N THR A 73 -7.77 7.16 5.95
CA THR A 73 -9.10 6.91 5.39
C THR A 73 -9.02 6.75 3.89
N ILE A 74 -8.34 7.68 3.21
CA ILE A 74 -8.16 7.61 1.74
C ILE A 74 -7.36 6.39 1.33
N LEU A 75 -6.30 6.05 2.09
CA LEU A 75 -5.54 4.83 1.83
C LEU A 75 -6.46 3.61 1.85
N LYS A 76 -7.27 3.45 2.91
CA LYS A 76 -8.20 2.33 3.05
C LYS A 76 -9.23 2.29 1.92
N ASP A 77 -9.84 3.42 1.62
CA ASP A 77 -10.83 3.52 0.54
C ASP A 77 -10.23 3.15 -0.81
N SER A 78 -9.02 3.64 -1.10
CA SER A 78 -8.32 3.34 -2.35
C SER A 78 -7.96 1.85 -2.46
N ILE A 79 -7.50 1.24 -1.37
CA ILE A 79 -7.16 -0.19 -1.36
C ILE A 79 -8.41 -1.05 -1.47
N ASN A 80 -9.51 -0.69 -0.80
CA ASN A 80 -10.78 -1.42 -0.92
C ASN A 80 -11.32 -1.36 -2.36
N GLN A 81 -11.26 -0.20 -3.02
CA GLN A 81 -11.62 -0.08 -4.44
C GLN A 81 -10.71 -0.92 -5.34
N PHE A 82 -9.41 -0.97 -5.04
CA PHE A 82 -8.46 -1.82 -5.75
C PHE A 82 -8.78 -3.31 -5.58
N ILE A 83 -9.10 -3.76 -4.36
CA ILE A 83 -9.52 -5.13 -4.04
C ILE A 83 -10.80 -5.49 -4.82
N GLU A 84 -11.76 -4.58 -4.87
CA GLU A 84 -13.00 -4.77 -5.61
C GLU A 84 -12.77 -4.97 -7.11
N GLY A 85 -12.00 -4.09 -7.75
CA GLY A 85 -11.63 -4.22 -9.16
C GLY A 85 -10.86 -5.53 -9.46
N PHE A 86 -10.03 -5.98 -8.50
CA PHE A 86 -9.33 -7.26 -8.60
C PHE A 86 -10.28 -8.45 -8.54
N ALA A 87 -11.24 -8.43 -7.61
CA ALA A 87 -12.27 -9.45 -7.47
C ALA A 87 -13.10 -9.57 -8.75
N GLU A 88 -13.54 -8.44 -9.32
CA GLU A 88 -14.25 -8.40 -10.58
C GLU A 88 -13.46 -8.99 -11.75
N ASN A 89 -12.17 -8.69 -11.84
CA ASN A 89 -11.32 -9.24 -12.89
C ASN A 89 -11.10 -10.74 -12.72
N ASN A 90 -10.84 -11.20 -11.50
CA ASN A 90 -10.65 -12.62 -11.20
C ASN A 90 -11.90 -13.44 -11.45
N SER A 91 -13.11 -12.89 -11.19
CA SER A 91 -14.38 -13.59 -11.43
C SER A 91 -14.63 -13.93 -12.91
N LYS A 92 -13.95 -13.24 -13.83
CA LYS A 92 -13.98 -13.51 -15.27
C LYS A 92 -12.99 -14.61 -15.71
N ILE A 93 -12.19 -15.13 -14.77
CA ILE A 93 -11.13 -16.10 -15.05
C ILE A 93 -11.48 -17.46 -14.42
N ASN A 94 -11.80 -18.44 -15.25
CA ASN A 94 -12.22 -19.76 -14.80
C ASN A 94 -11.09 -20.62 -14.23
N GLN A 95 -9.83 -20.34 -14.59
CA GLN A 95 -8.67 -21.11 -14.15
C GLN A 95 -8.07 -20.47 -12.89
N ALA A 96 -8.15 -21.12 -11.74
CA ALA A 96 -7.68 -20.59 -10.46
C ALA A 96 -6.19 -20.18 -10.48
N ASN A 97 -5.32 -20.92 -11.17
CA ASN A 97 -3.89 -20.58 -11.28
C ASN A 97 -3.62 -19.38 -12.19
N LYS A 98 -4.61 -18.90 -12.94
CA LYS A 98 -4.56 -17.67 -13.76
C LYS A 98 -5.16 -16.46 -13.06
N GLN A 99 -5.85 -16.66 -11.94
CA GLN A 99 -6.33 -15.55 -11.12
C GLN A 99 -5.17 -14.86 -10.41
N SER A 100 -5.30 -13.56 -10.24
CA SER A 100 -4.30 -12.72 -9.56
C SER A 100 -4.46 -12.77 -8.05
N ARG A 101 -3.36 -12.54 -7.31
CA ARG A 101 -3.32 -12.60 -5.84
C ARG A 101 -2.79 -11.29 -5.26
N ILE A 102 -3.23 -10.97 -4.05
CA ILE A 102 -2.76 -9.82 -3.29
C ILE A 102 -2.18 -10.30 -1.95
N SER A 103 -1.03 -9.76 -1.56
CA SER A 103 -0.48 -9.81 -0.21
C SER A 103 -0.45 -8.40 0.35
N ILE A 104 -0.71 -8.25 1.65
CA ILE A 104 -0.72 -6.94 2.33
C ILE A 104 0.30 -6.95 3.46
N ILE A 105 1.17 -5.93 3.45
CA ILE A 105 2.14 -5.63 4.49
C ILE A 105 1.82 -4.24 5.00
N LYS A 106 1.78 -4.05 6.32
CA LYS A 106 1.77 -2.72 6.94
C LYS A 106 3.14 -2.40 7.50
N PHE A 107 3.53 -1.13 7.56
CA PHE A 107 4.75 -0.72 8.25
C PHE A 107 4.58 0.59 9.01
N SER A 108 5.36 0.73 10.08
CA SER A 108 5.44 1.91 10.91
C SER A 108 6.83 2.01 11.56
N GLY A 109 6.92 2.33 12.84
CA GLY A 109 8.09 2.74 13.54
C GLY A 109 9.10 1.67 13.98
N ASP A 110 10.02 2.10 14.81
CA ASP A 110 11.08 1.29 15.40
C ASP A 110 10.83 1.03 16.90
N LYS A 111 11.86 0.55 17.60
CA LYS A 111 11.79 0.21 19.05
C LYS A 111 11.42 1.38 19.97
N SER A 112 11.57 2.62 19.52
CA SER A 112 11.20 3.81 20.29
C SER A 112 9.70 4.05 20.34
N ASP A 113 8.95 3.46 19.42
CA ASP A 113 7.51 3.60 19.34
C ASP A 113 6.82 2.60 20.25
N LYS A 114 5.92 3.08 21.06
CA LYS A 114 5.11 2.25 21.97
C LYS A 114 3.83 1.78 21.25
N VAL A 115 3.98 1.01 20.19
CA VAL A 115 2.86 0.62 19.33
C VAL A 115 2.77 -0.90 19.23
N GLY A 116 1.68 -1.46 19.74
CA GLY A 116 1.33 -2.87 19.56
C GLY A 116 2.37 -3.86 20.10
N ASN A 117 2.15 -5.12 19.77
CA ASN A 117 3.03 -6.24 20.17
C ASN A 117 3.80 -6.82 18.97
N GLU A 118 3.53 -6.36 17.75
CA GLU A 118 4.17 -6.85 16.55
C GLU A 118 5.53 -6.20 16.41
N THR A 119 6.57 -6.98 16.73
CA THR A 119 7.95 -6.53 16.66
C THR A 119 8.79 -7.45 15.80
N TYR A 120 9.70 -6.84 15.05
CA TYR A 120 10.79 -7.53 14.38
C TYR A 120 12.12 -6.95 14.85
N LYS A 121 13.14 -7.82 15.01
CA LYS A 121 14.49 -7.42 15.40
C LYS A 121 15.48 -7.86 14.34
N ASN A 122 16.31 -6.94 13.90
CA ASN A 122 17.56 -7.24 13.21
C ASN A 122 18.75 -6.82 14.08
N SER A 123 19.97 -6.90 13.57
CA SER A 123 21.19 -6.53 14.32
C SER A 123 21.23 -5.07 14.77
N GLN A 124 20.51 -4.18 14.11
CA GLN A 124 20.56 -2.73 14.32
C GLN A 124 19.27 -2.18 14.93
N PHE A 125 18.11 -2.68 14.51
CA PHE A 125 16.81 -2.08 14.80
C PHE A 125 15.79 -3.10 15.33
N THR A 126 14.85 -2.58 16.07
CA THR A 126 13.59 -3.26 16.41
C THR A 126 12.46 -2.50 15.74
N TYR A 127 11.65 -3.18 14.96
CA TYR A 127 10.53 -2.61 14.24
C TYR A 127 9.26 -2.98 14.98
N ASN A 128 8.53 -1.97 15.39
CA ASN A 128 7.22 -2.14 15.95
C ASN A 128 6.18 -1.97 14.85
N TYR A 129 5.10 -2.73 14.94
CA TYR A 129 3.95 -2.56 14.09
C TYR A 129 4.16 -2.81 12.58
N THR A 130 5.28 -3.45 12.21
CA THR A 130 5.56 -3.84 10.83
C THR A 130 5.37 -5.34 10.66
N GLN A 131 4.42 -5.75 9.82
CA GLN A 131 4.11 -7.17 9.64
C GLN A 131 3.37 -7.46 8.33
N VAL A 132 3.38 -8.73 7.94
CA VAL A 132 2.49 -9.26 6.89
C VAL A 132 1.08 -9.39 7.48
N MET A 133 0.14 -8.63 6.96
CA MET A 133 -1.27 -8.65 7.37
C MET A 133 -2.04 -9.74 6.64
N SER A 134 -1.68 -10.01 5.39
CA SER A 134 -2.22 -11.11 4.58
C SER A 134 -1.12 -11.64 3.66
N ASN A 135 -0.90 -12.94 3.68
CA ASN A 135 -0.13 -13.63 2.65
C ASN A 135 -0.88 -13.54 1.31
N PHE A 136 -0.27 -14.04 0.21
CA PHE A 136 -0.93 -14.05 -1.08
C PHE A 136 -2.30 -14.72 -1.02
N PHE A 137 -3.30 -13.95 -1.37
CA PHE A 137 -4.71 -14.32 -1.33
C PHE A 137 -5.35 -14.06 -2.68
N THR A 138 -5.97 -15.09 -3.27
CA THR A 138 -6.75 -14.94 -4.50
C THR A 138 -8.09 -14.30 -4.16
N VAL A 139 -8.29 -13.06 -4.63
CA VAL A 139 -9.49 -12.29 -4.34
C VAL A 139 -10.57 -12.61 -5.36
N THR A 140 -11.75 -12.98 -4.88
CA THR A 140 -12.97 -13.20 -5.69
C THR A 140 -14.13 -12.40 -5.10
N ASN A 141 -15.24 -12.28 -5.83
CA ASN A 141 -16.44 -11.60 -5.32
C ASN A 141 -16.98 -12.22 -4.03
N GLU A 142 -16.78 -13.55 -3.85
CA GLU A 142 -17.30 -14.29 -2.69
C GLU A 142 -16.41 -14.11 -1.45
N ASN A 143 -15.15 -13.72 -1.61
CA ASN A 143 -14.18 -13.70 -0.52
C ASN A 143 -13.49 -12.35 -0.29
N LYS A 144 -13.73 -11.33 -1.12
CA LYS A 144 -13.07 -10.02 -1.04
C LYS A 144 -13.22 -9.36 0.34
N ALA A 145 -14.37 -9.54 1.00
CA ALA A 145 -14.63 -8.98 2.33
C ALA A 145 -13.55 -9.35 3.35
N LYS A 146 -12.95 -10.54 3.26
CA LYS A 146 -11.88 -10.95 4.17
C LYS A 146 -10.65 -10.05 4.06
N LEU A 147 -10.31 -9.60 2.85
CA LEU A 147 -9.16 -8.72 2.62
C LEU A 147 -9.50 -7.27 2.95
N GLU A 148 -10.73 -6.85 2.68
CA GLU A 148 -11.27 -5.54 3.09
C GLU A 148 -11.29 -5.40 4.62
N ASP A 149 -11.66 -6.45 5.36
CA ASP A 149 -11.58 -6.49 6.83
C ASP A 149 -10.14 -6.31 7.33
N VAL A 150 -9.17 -6.95 6.67
CA VAL A 150 -7.74 -6.76 6.97
C VAL A 150 -7.35 -5.30 6.79
N VAL A 151 -7.71 -4.67 5.67
CA VAL A 151 -7.43 -3.25 5.41
C VAL A 151 -8.12 -2.35 6.44
N ASN A 152 -9.38 -2.62 6.75
CA ASN A 152 -10.17 -1.81 7.68
C ASN A 152 -9.68 -1.92 9.14
N SER A 153 -9.05 -3.04 9.51
CA SER A 153 -8.47 -3.26 10.84
C SER A 153 -7.20 -2.44 11.10
N ILE A 154 -6.54 -1.92 10.07
CA ILE A 154 -5.28 -1.18 10.18
C ILE A 154 -5.52 0.14 10.93
N SER A 155 -4.66 0.45 11.89
CA SER A 155 -4.64 1.71 12.64
C SER A 155 -3.27 2.36 12.55
N PRO A 156 -3.19 3.66 12.27
CA PRO A 156 -1.91 4.36 12.17
C PRO A 156 -1.34 4.67 13.56
N ALA A 157 -0.03 4.47 13.70
CA ALA A 157 0.72 4.87 14.88
C ALA A 157 2.24 4.77 14.63
N GLY A 158 3.05 5.41 15.48
CA GLY A 158 4.50 5.30 15.48
C GLY A 158 5.22 6.11 14.39
N ALA A 159 6.52 5.89 14.26
CA ALA A 159 7.38 6.51 13.25
C ALA A 159 7.28 5.81 11.89
N THR A 160 8.11 6.20 10.92
CA THR A 160 8.07 5.67 9.55
C THR A 160 9.40 4.97 9.23
N ARG A 161 9.37 3.64 9.16
CA ARG A 161 10.52 2.78 8.81
C ARG A 161 10.09 1.75 7.77
N SER A 162 10.48 1.97 6.53
CA SER A 162 10.07 1.13 5.39
C SER A 162 11.05 -0.02 5.07
N ASP A 163 12.27 0.02 5.60
CA ASP A 163 13.34 -0.94 5.29
C ASP A 163 12.94 -2.40 5.57
N TYR A 164 12.43 -2.70 6.76
CA TYR A 164 11.94 -4.04 7.06
C TYR A 164 10.69 -4.45 6.27
N ALA A 165 9.82 -3.50 5.97
CA ALA A 165 8.66 -3.77 5.14
C ALA A 165 9.05 -4.23 3.73
N MET A 166 10.10 -3.64 3.16
CA MET A 166 10.65 -4.07 1.87
C MET A 166 11.29 -5.45 1.94
N GLU A 167 11.96 -5.78 3.06
CA GLU A 167 12.47 -7.14 3.30
C GLU A 167 11.33 -8.17 3.35
N LEU A 168 10.23 -7.85 4.04
CA LEU A 168 9.03 -8.71 4.05
C LEU A 168 8.41 -8.85 2.65
N ALA A 169 8.37 -7.75 1.88
CA ALA A 169 7.86 -7.79 0.51
C ALA A 169 8.70 -8.70 -0.39
N LEU A 170 10.02 -8.65 -0.27
CA LEU A 170 10.92 -9.56 -0.99
C LEU A 170 10.67 -11.01 -0.62
N LYS A 171 10.47 -11.32 0.68
CA LYS A 171 10.13 -12.69 1.13
C LYS A 171 8.81 -13.18 0.51
N GLN A 172 7.80 -12.32 0.41
CA GLN A 172 6.54 -12.66 -0.29
C GLN A 172 6.79 -12.95 -1.78
N ILE A 173 7.59 -12.12 -2.46
CA ILE A 173 7.95 -12.34 -3.87
C ILE A 173 8.71 -13.66 -4.05
N GLU A 174 9.64 -14.00 -3.15
CA GLU A 174 10.36 -15.28 -3.19
C GLU A 174 9.44 -16.49 -2.99
N GLN A 175 8.50 -16.40 -2.06
CA GLN A 175 7.48 -17.44 -1.90
C GLN A 175 6.66 -17.64 -3.18
N SER A 176 6.27 -16.54 -3.85
CA SER A 176 5.58 -16.62 -5.13
C SER A 176 6.45 -17.25 -6.23
N LYS A 177 7.76 -16.98 -6.25
CA LYS A 177 8.69 -17.56 -7.24
C LYS A 177 8.82 -19.08 -7.06
N ASN A 178 8.80 -19.54 -5.82
CA ASN A 178 8.94 -20.96 -5.46
C ASN A 178 7.62 -21.74 -5.60
N ASP A 179 6.51 -21.07 -5.91
CA ASP A 179 5.21 -21.70 -6.19
C ASP A 179 5.14 -22.04 -7.68
N GLU A 180 5.28 -23.32 -8.03
CA GLU A 180 5.24 -23.81 -9.40
C GLU A 180 3.95 -23.45 -10.13
N SER A 181 2.83 -23.34 -9.42
CA SER A 181 1.55 -22.93 -10.00
C SER A 181 1.57 -21.46 -10.46
N ARG A 182 2.55 -20.68 -9.98
CA ARG A 182 2.74 -19.27 -10.26
C ARG A 182 3.96 -18.95 -11.13
N LYS A 183 4.52 -19.95 -11.79
CA LYS A 183 5.72 -19.83 -12.62
C LYS A 183 5.66 -18.68 -13.63
N TYR A 184 4.50 -18.42 -14.21
CA TYR A 184 4.29 -17.37 -15.21
C TYR A 184 3.67 -16.09 -14.63
N ALA A 185 3.46 -15.99 -13.32
CA ALA A 185 2.93 -14.78 -12.69
C ALA A 185 3.91 -13.61 -12.80
N LYS A 186 3.39 -12.44 -13.12
CA LYS A 186 4.13 -11.18 -12.93
C LYS A 186 4.02 -10.79 -11.46
N ARG A 187 5.12 -10.30 -10.90
CA ARG A 187 5.25 -9.92 -9.51
C ARG A 187 5.48 -8.42 -9.39
N ILE A 188 4.68 -7.76 -8.56
CA ILE A 188 4.69 -6.31 -8.42
C ILE A 188 4.66 -5.98 -6.92
N VAL A 189 5.47 -5.01 -6.51
CA VAL A 189 5.42 -4.40 -5.17
C VAL A 189 4.98 -2.96 -5.33
N PHE A 190 3.94 -2.57 -4.61
CA PHE A 190 3.52 -1.18 -4.45
C PHE A 190 3.85 -0.72 -3.03
N LEU A 191 4.53 0.43 -2.93
CA LEU A 191 4.84 1.13 -1.68
C LEU A 191 4.10 2.47 -1.67
#